data_26fccd21b1559913ef90a5c6bb9564d4
#
_entry.id   26fccd21b1559913ef90a5c6bb9564d4
#
_cell.length_a   1.000
_cell.length_b   1.000
_cell.length_c   1.000
_cell.angle_alpha   90.00
_cell.angle_beta   90.00
_cell.angle_gamma   90.00
#
_symmetry.space_group_name_H-M   'P 1'
#
loop_
_entity.id
_entity.type
_entity.pdbx_description
1 polymer ?
#
loop_
_entity_poly.entity_id
_entity_poly.type
_entity_poly.pdbx_seq_one_letter_code
_entity_poly.pdbx_strand_id
1 'polypeptide(L)'
;MSARFSLDSLPTSVYKILIVIATAIWGVSFVFMKDVVSVLPPAWLLGIRFTCAGIILLLILRKRVAAGFNLRFLGMGVLLGVLDFSAFLTQTIGLQHTTPGINAFLTATYCVIVPFIWWLVARRRPTVFNIGAALLAVGGIWLVSVSSSGEGLTMGFGEAMTLVGAFAFAAHIVAVSKCAQYADALALTAMQFVSEGLLGLVSGAITAPAPELSVFTPNIIAQMAFLILLASIFCFGAQNLALAHVPPAQASLLLSLESVFGVLFSVIMTGEQVTLRLLFGFVLIFAAITVSEVFPIKKKDAPGEAAGE
;
A
#
# COMPACT_ATOMS: atom_id res chain seq x y z
N MET A 1 -35.05 17.72 -10.75
CA MET A 1 -34.24 17.45 -9.54
C MET A 1 -33.40 16.21 -9.82
N SER A 2 -32.16 16.40 -10.28
CA SER A 2 -31.21 15.30 -10.46
C SER A 2 -30.62 15.00 -9.09
N ALA A 3 -30.93 13.84 -8.53
CA ALA A 3 -30.25 13.32 -7.34
C ALA A 3 -28.75 13.23 -7.71
N ARG A 4 -27.94 14.16 -7.25
CA ARG A 4 -26.47 14.03 -7.32
C ARG A 4 -26.11 12.80 -6.49
N PHE A 5 -25.73 11.74 -7.17
CA PHE A 5 -25.19 10.55 -6.53
C PHE A 5 -23.94 11.00 -5.76
N SER A 6 -24.09 11.17 -4.45
CA SER A 6 -22.95 11.50 -3.59
C SER A 6 -22.29 10.20 -3.20
N LEU A 7 -21.02 10.03 -3.56
CA LEU A 7 -20.23 8.89 -3.14
C LEU A 7 -20.10 8.80 -1.59
N ASP A 8 -20.41 9.89 -0.90
CA ASP A 8 -20.36 9.99 0.56
C ASP A 8 -21.62 9.47 1.28
N SER A 9 -22.63 8.99 0.51
CA SER A 9 -23.92 8.51 1.05
C SER A 9 -24.16 7.02 0.87
N LEU A 10 -23.13 6.27 0.49
CA LEU A 10 -23.24 4.83 0.27
C LEU A 10 -23.29 4.06 1.61
N PRO A 11 -23.96 2.89 1.66
CA PRO A 11 -23.88 2.02 2.83
C PRO A 11 -22.46 1.59 3.15
N THR A 12 -22.12 1.46 4.44
CA THR A 12 -20.77 1.04 4.90
C THR A 12 -20.30 -0.29 4.27
N SER A 13 -21.24 -1.19 3.95
CA SER A 13 -20.96 -2.44 3.25
C SER A 13 -20.35 -2.22 1.85
N VAL A 14 -20.79 -1.18 1.13
CA VAL A 14 -20.25 -0.87 -0.20
C VAL A 14 -18.78 -0.46 -0.09
N TYR A 15 -18.42 0.37 0.87
CA TYR A 15 -17.02 0.76 1.09
C TYR A 15 -16.13 -0.44 1.45
N LYS A 16 -16.64 -1.39 2.27
CA LYS A 16 -15.93 -2.64 2.58
C LYS A 16 -15.72 -3.50 1.34
N ILE A 17 -16.74 -3.62 0.48
CA ILE A 17 -16.63 -4.35 -0.79
C ILE A 17 -15.60 -3.68 -1.70
N LEU A 18 -15.58 -2.34 -1.79
CA LEU A 18 -14.58 -1.61 -2.57
C LEU A 18 -13.16 -1.89 -2.10
N ILE A 19 -12.93 -1.98 -0.77
CA ILE A 19 -11.61 -2.38 -0.24
C ILE A 19 -11.26 -3.80 -0.69
N VAL A 20 -12.16 -4.76 -0.58
CA VAL A 20 -11.89 -6.16 -0.96
C VAL A 20 -11.59 -6.26 -2.46
N ILE A 21 -12.30 -5.53 -3.31
CA ILE A 21 -12.01 -5.45 -4.74
C ILE A 21 -10.62 -4.83 -4.97
N ALA A 22 -10.30 -3.75 -4.27
CA ALA A 22 -9.00 -3.10 -4.39
C ALA A 22 -7.86 -4.04 -3.99
N THR A 23 -8.00 -4.80 -2.89
CA THR A 23 -6.98 -5.77 -2.45
C THR A 23 -6.79 -6.92 -3.43
N ALA A 24 -7.85 -7.37 -4.10
CA ALA A 24 -7.74 -8.37 -5.16
C ALA A 24 -6.98 -7.81 -6.38
N ILE A 25 -7.27 -6.57 -6.78
CA ILE A 25 -6.55 -5.88 -7.87
C ILE A 25 -5.07 -5.70 -7.50
N TRP A 26 -4.77 -5.27 -6.27
CA TRP A 26 -3.39 -5.16 -5.81
C TRP A 26 -2.69 -6.52 -5.76
N GLY A 27 -3.38 -7.58 -5.35
CA GLY A 27 -2.83 -8.93 -5.40
C GLY A 27 -2.34 -9.31 -6.81
N VAL A 28 -3.15 -9.05 -7.85
CA VAL A 28 -2.74 -9.25 -9.26
C VAL A 28 -1.58 -8.31 -9.63
N SER A 29 -1.59 -7.07 -9.12
CA SER A 29 -0.58 -6.08 -9.50
C SER A 29 0.84 -6.47 -9.13
N PHE A 30 1.06 -7.29 -8.10
CA PHE A 30 2.39 -7.82 -7.77
C PHE A 30 2.97 -8.68 -8.90
N VAL A 31 2.14 -9.49 -9.56
CA VAL A 31 2.56 -10.31 -10.69
C VAL A 31 2.90 -9.43 -11.89
N PHE A 32 2.02 -8.48 -12.25
CA PHE A 32 2.28 -7.57 -13.36
C PHE A 32 3.49 -6.65 -13.09
N MET A 33 3.66 -6.18 -11.86
CA MET A 33 4.85 -5.43 -11.48
C MET A 33 6.13 -6.26 -11.63
N LYS A 34 6.10 -7.56 -11.29
CA LYS A 34 7.25 -8.47 -11.47
C LYS A 34 7.63 -8.59 -12.94
N ASP A 35 6.65 -8.71 -13.83
CA ASP A 35 6.90 -8.77 -15.28
C ASP A 35 7.46 -7.44 -15.80
N VAL A 36 6.80 -6.32 -15.45
CA VAL A 36 7.22 -5.00 -15.94
C VAL A 36 8.61 -4.63 -15.43
N VAL A 37 8.93 -4.93 -14.15
CA VAL A 37 10.24 -4.61 -13.57
C VAL A 37 11.39 -5.48 -14.13
N SER A 38 11.06 -6.57 -14.84
CA SER A 38 12.07 -7.37 -15.55
C SER A 38 12.63 -6.65 -16.79
N VAL A 39 11.90 -5.67 -17.33
CA VAL A 39 12.27 -4.92 -18.55
C VAL A 39 12.41 -3.41 -18.32
N LEU A 40 11.78 -2.88 -17.28
CA LEU A 40 11.86 -1.46 -16.89
C LEU A 40 12.54 -1.30 -15.53
N PRO A 41 13.55 -0.43 -15.38
CA PRO A 41 14.11 -0.12 -14.07
C PRO A 41 13.03 0.38 -13.11
N PRO A 42 13.08 0.03 -11.79
CA PRO A 42 12.05 0.36 -10.81
C PRO A 42 11.64 1.83 -10.80
N ALA A 43 12.60 2.75 -10.82
CA ALA A 43 12.33 4.17 -10.80
C ALA A 43 11.60 4.67 -12.06
N TRP A 44 11.96 4.16 -13.25
CA TRP A 44 11.26 4.49 -14.50
C TRP A 44 9.84 3.93 -14.52
N LEU A 45 9.65 2.68 -14.06
CA LEU A 45 8.32 2.08 -13.92
C LEU A 45 7.41 2.97 -13.06
N LEU A 46 7.86 3.34 -11.86
CA LEU A 46 7.11 4.18 -10.93
C LEU A 46 6.90 5.60 -11.49
N GLY A 47 7.94 6.18 -12.10
CA GLY A 47 7.86 7.49 -12.73
C GLY A 47 6.77 7.57 -13.79
N ILE A 48 6.73 6.62 -14.73
CA ILE A 48 5.71 6.56 -15.78
C ILE A 48 4.33 6.29 -15.16
N ARG A 49 4.23 5.28 -14.30
CA ARG A 49 2.97 4.86 -13.66
C ARG A 49 2.29 6.01 -12.93
N PHE A 50 3.01 6.67 -12.01
CA PHE A 50 2.41 7.69 -11.15
C PHE A 50 2.30 9.06 -11.82
N THR A 51 3.16 9.38 -12.80
CA THR A 51 2.96 10.57 -13.64
C THR A 51 1.66 10.46 -14.44
N CYS A 52 1.43 9.33 -15.12
CA CYS A 52 0.19 9.12 -15.86
C CYS A 52 -1.03 9.13 -14.94
N ALA A 53 -0.98 8.41 -13.80
CA ALA A 53 -2.06 8.40 -12.81
C ALA A 53 -2.33 9.80 -12.24
N GLY A 54 -1.28 10.55 -11.90
CA GLY A 54 -1.37 11.92 -11.39
C GLY A 54 -2.00 12.89 -12.38
N ILE A 55 -1.58 12.85 -13.64
CA ILE A 55 -2.17 13.69 -14.71
C ILE A 55 -3.65 13.38 -14.87
N ILE A 56 -4.02 12.10 -14.95
CA ILE A 56 -5.42 11.67 -15.09
C ILE A 56 -6.26 12.16 -13.90
N LEU A 57 -5.78 11.95 -12.66
CA LEU A 57 -6.50 12.41 -11.47
C LEU A 57 -6.57 13.94 -11.38
N LEU A 58 -5.51 14.66 -11.74
CA LEU A 58 -5.56 16.14 -11.80
C LEU A 58 -6.62 16.62 -12.77
N LEU A 59 -6.74 16.02 -13.96
CA LEU A 59 -7.75 16.40 -14.93
C LEU A 59 -9.16 16.13 -14.42
N ILE A 60 -9.39 14.96 -13.80
CA ILE A 60 -10.70 14.58 -13.25
C ILE A 60 -11.05 15.45 -12.04
N LEU A 61 -10.10 15.67 -11.12
CA LEU A 61 -10.32 16.34 -9.85
C LEU A 61 -9.91 17.83 -9.85
N ARG A 62 -9.67 18.43 -11.03
CA ARG A 62 -9.15 19.80 -11.17
C ARG A 62 -9.87 20.85 -10.32
N LYS A 63 -11.21 20.74 -10.21
CA LYS A 63 -12.00 21.67 -9.41
C LYS A 63 -11.77 21.50 -7.91
N ARG A 64 -11.62 20.26 -7.42
CA ARG A 64 -11.33 19.96 -6.01
C ARG A 64 -9.92 20.37 -5.63
N VAL A 65 -8.96 20.09 -6.49
CA VAL A 65 -7.55 20.50 -6.30
C VAL A 65 -7.45 22.03 -6.28
N ALA A 66 -8.05 22.73 -7.25
CA ALA A 66 -8.02 24.19 -7.30
C ALA A 66 -8.70 24.85 -6.08
N ALA A 67 -9.79 24.28 -5.59
CA ALA A 67 -10.51 24.80 -4.42
C ALA A 67 -9.70 24.69 -3.11
N GLY A 68 -8.85 23.67 -2.97
CA GLY A 68 -8.02 23.46 -1.79
C GLY A 68 -6.56 23.91 -1.93
N PHE A 69 -6.16 24.43 -3.11
CA PHE A 69 -4.76 24.68 -3.42
C PHE A 69 -4.17 25.82 -2.58
N ASN A 70 -3.19 25.50 -1.79
CA ASN A 70 -2.35 26.44 -1.04
C ASN A 70 -1.01 25.77 -0.72
N LEU A 71 -0.06 26.51 -0.16
CA LEU A 71 1.28 26.01 0.13
C LEU A 71 1.27 24.81 1.11
N ARG A 72 0.35 24.79 2.08
CA ARG A 72 0.19 23.67 3.01
C ARG A 72 -0.32 22.42 2.28
N PHE A 73 -1.30 22.56 1.41
CA PHE A 73 -1.82 21.48 0.57
C PHE A 73 -0.73 20.88 -0.33
N LEU A 74 0.05 21.76 -0.98
CA LEU A 74 1.20 21.34 -1.79
C LEU A 74 2.22 20.59 -0.93
N GLY A 75 2.59 21.11 0.24
CA GLY A 75 3.52 20.45 1.17
C GLY A 75 3.04 19.09 1.63
N MET A 76 1.73 18.94 1.92
CA MET A 76 1.14 17.65 2.26
C MET A 76 1.20 16.67 1.08
N GLY A 77 0.85 17.09 -0.15
CA GLY A 77 0.94 16.25 -1.34
C GLY A 77 2.38 15.79 -1.64
N VAL A 78 3.36 16.69 -1.48
CA VAL A 78 4.79 16.34 -1.62
C VAL A 78 5.23 15.35 -0.55
N LEU A 79 4.88 15.57 0.71
CA LEU A 79 5.20 14.64 1.81
C LEU A 79 4.65 13.24 1.54
N LEU A 80 3.38 13.15 1.16
CA LEU A 80 2.73 11.88 0.84
C LEU A 80 3.41 11.22 -0.36
N GLY A 81 3.74 11.98 -1.42
CA GLY A 81 4.43 11.46 -2.59
C GLY A 81 5.85 10.96 -2.29
N VAL A 82 6.62 11.65 -1.43
CA VAL A 82 7.96 11.19 -1.00
C VAL A 82 7.87 9.87 -0.22
N LEU A 83 6.93 9.77 0.72
CA LEU A 83 6.76 8.56 1.55
C LEU A 83 6.32 7.37 0.70
N ASP A 84 5.34 7.58 -0.17
CA ASP A 84 4.79 6.53 -1.04
C ASP A 84 5.80 6.10 -2.11
N PHE A 85 6.49 7.06 -2.74
CA PHE A 85 7.59 6.76 -3.66
C PHE A 85 8.69 5.91 -3.00
N SER A 86 9.10 6.28 -1.79
CA SER A 86 10.11 5.53 -1.05
C SER A 86 9.64 4.11 -0.75
N ALA A 87 8.37 3.94 -0.40
CA ALA A 87 7.75 2.65 -0.14
C ALA A 87 7.69 1.79 -1.41
N PHE A 88 7.13 2.31 -2.50
CA PHE A 88 7.05 1.60 -3.76
C PHE A 88 8.42 1.32 -4.38
N LEU A 89 9.38 2.24 -4.29
CA LEU A 89 10.71 2.04 -4.84
C LEU A 89 11.41 0.86 -4.16
N THR A 90 11.42 0.84 -2.83
CA THR A 90 12.05 -0.25 -2.07
C THR A 90 11.29 -1.57 -2.21
N GLN A 91 9.96 -1.56 -2.23
CA GLN A 91 9.14 -2.72 -2.54
C GLN A 91 9.42 -3.27 -3.94
N THR A 92 9.51 -2.39 -4.94
CA THR A 92 9.74 -2.80 -6.34
C THR A 92 11.15 -3.32 -6.56
N ILE A 93 12.17 -2.72 -5.90
CA ILE A 93 13.53 -3.27 -5.86
C ILE A 93 13.51 -4.65 -5.17
N GLY A 94 12.81 -4.77 -4.05
CA GLY A 94 12.63 -6.06 -3.38
C GLY A 94 12.00 -7.10 -4.30
N LEU A 95 10.96 -6.73 -5.04
CA LEU A 95 10.26 -7.60 -5.97
C LEU A 95 11.15 -8.11 -7.11
N GLN A 96 12.19 -7.38 -7.52
CA GLN A 96 13.16 -7.91 -8.49
C GLN A 96 13.88 -9.17 -7.98
N HIS A 97 14.08 -9.27 -6.67
CA HIS A 97 14.91 -10.29 -6.02
C HIS A 97 14.11 -11.32 -5.21
N THR A 98 12.78 -11.25 -5.19
CA THR A 98 11.90 -12.20 -4.52
C THR A 98 10.68 -12.52 -5.39
N THR A 99 9.77 -13.38 -4.91
CA THR A 99 8.55 -13.74 -5.62
C THR A 99 7.42 -12.74 -5.32
N PRO A 100 6.41 -12.62 -6.21
CA PRO A 100 5.25 -11.75 -5.96
C PRO A 100 4.51 -12.09 -4.65
N GLY A 101 4.35 -13.38 -4.34
CA GLY A 101 3.68 -13.82 -3.13
C GLY A 101 4.43 -13.45 -1.85
N ILE A 102 5.75 -13.69 -1.81
CA ILE A 102 6.60 -13.29 -0.67
C ILE A 102 6.58 -11.77 -0.52
N ASN A 103 6.75 -11.03 -1.60
CA ASN A 103 6.74 -9.56 -1.59
C ASN A 103 5.40 -9.02 -1.05
N ALA A 104 4.25 -9.58 -1.49
CA ALA A 104 2.93 -9.18 -1.02
C ALA A 104 2.75 -9.41 0.50
N PHE A 105 3.16 -10.58 1.01
CA PHE A 105 3.05 -10.88 2.46
C PHE A 105 3.96 -10.02 3.32
N LEU A 106 5.21 -9.81 2.89
CA LEU A 106 6.15 -8.95 3.63
C LEU A 106 5.70 -7.50 3.61
N THR A 107 5.16 -7.02 2.48
CA THR A 107 4.56 -5.68 2.40
C THR A 107 3.44 -5.51 3.42
N ALA A 108 2.51 -6.46 3.52
CA ALA A 108 1.37 -6.37 4.44
C ALA A 108 1.76 -6.28 5.92
N THR A 109 3.02 -6.52 6.28
CA THR A 109 3.52 -6.28 7.65
C THR A 109 3.45 -4.81 8.06
N TYR A 110 3.25 -3.87 7.10
CA TYR A 110 2.97 -2.48 7.43
C TYR A 110 1.79 -2.34 8.43
N CYS A 111 0.78 -3.21 8.37
CA CYS A 111 -0.34 -3.21 9.29
C CYS A 111 0.11 -3.37 10.76
N VAL A 112 1.11 -4.22 10.99
CA VAL A 112 1.69 -4.43 12.33
C VAL A 112 2.57 -3.25 12.76
N ILE A 113 3.18 -2.55 11.80
CA ILE A 113 4.10 -1.42 12.05
C ILE A 113 3.32 -0.12 12.33
N VAL A 114 2.16 0.09 11.69
CA VAL A 114 1.32 1.30 11.82
C VAL A 114 1.05 1.71 13.27
N PRO A 115 0.65 0.83 14.21
CA PRO A 115 0.40 1.24 15.60
C PRO A 115 1.63 1.84 16.29
N PHE A 116 2.84 1.41 15.95
CA PHE A 116 4.08 1.91 16.53
C PHE A 116 4.45 3.28 15.97
N ILE A 117 4.29 3.49 14.65
CA ILE A 117 4.48 4.82 14.05
C ILE A 117 3.40 5.78 14.56
N TRP A 118 2.15 5.32 14.67
CA TRP A 118 1.08 6.12 15.24
C TRP A 118 1.39 6.55 16.68
N TRP A 119 2.03 5.69 17.47
CA TRP A 119 2.48 6.05 18.82
C TRP A 119 3.49 7.21 18.80
N LEU A 120 4.46 7.18 17.91
CA LEU A 120 5.46 8.26 17.79
C LEU A 120 4.79 9.61 17.42
N VAL A 121 3.79 9.59 16.54
CA VAL A 121 3.13 10.78 16.00
C VAL A 121 2.00 11.28 16.90
N ALA A 122 1.14 10.40 17.40
CA ALA A 122 -0.06 10.73 18.16
C ALA A 122 0.09 10.53 19.68
N ARG A 123 1.29 10.08 20.14
CA ARG A 123 1.61 9.79 21.55
C ARG A 123 0.69 8.75 22.21
N ARG A 124 -0.02 7.95 21.42
CA ARG A 124 -0.88 6.86 21.91
C ARG A 124 -0.10 5.57 21.93
N ARG A 125 0.17 5.02 23.12
CA ARG A 125 0.96 3.80 23.31
C ARG A 125 0.30 2.59 22.62
N PRO A 126 1.08 1.70 21.95
CA PRO A 126 0.57 0.44 21.43
C PRO A 126 0.07 -0.44 22.57
N THR A 127 -0.92 -1.26 22.27
CA THR A 127 -1.48 -2.21 23.22
C THR A 127 -0.57 -3.45 23.36
N VAL A 128 -0.82 -4.26 24.39
CA VAL A 128 -0.12 -5.56 24.54
C VAL A 128 -0.38 -6.48 23.35
N PHE A 129 -1.54 -6.35 22.69
CA PHE A 129 -1.87 -7.09 21.46
C PHE A 129 -1.00 -6.66 20.29
N ASN A 130 -0.72 -5.36 20.14
CA ASN A 130 0.19 -4.87 19.10
C ASN A 130 1.63 -5.41 19.33
N ILE A 131 2.08 -5.48 20.58
CA ILE A 131 3.40 -6.04 20.91
C ILE A 131 3.43 -7.55 20.61
N GLY A 132 2.40 -8.31 21.03
CA GLY A 132 2.28 -9.73 20.71
C GLY A 132 2.22 -9.99 19.20
N ALA A 133 1.47 -9.17 18.46
CA ALA A 133 1.41 -9.20 17.01
C ALA A 133 2.78 -8.95 16.36
N ALA A 134 3.56 -8.00 16.86
CA ALA A 134 4.90 -7.73 16.36
C ALA A 134 5.83 -8.94 16.54
N LEU A 135 5.76 -9.63 17.68
CA LEU A 135 6.55 -10.86 17.91
C LEU A 135 6.13 -12.00 16.97
N LEU A 136 4.82 -12.19 16.75
CA LEU A 136 4.30 -13.16 15.77
C LEU A 136 4.76 -12.81 14.35
N ALA A 137 4.70 -11.53 13.96
CA ALA A 137 5.15 -11.08 12.64
C ALA A 137 6.64 -11.36 12.44
N VAL A 138 7.50 -11.08 13.43
CA VAL A 138 8.94 -11.39 13.37
C VAL A 138 9.17 -12.88 13.15
N GLY A 139 8.44 -13.76 13.85
CA GLY A 139 8.52 -15.20 13.64
C GLY A 139 8.10 -15.62 12.23
N GLY A 140 7.02 -15.04 11.72
CA GLY A 140 6.55 -15.29 10.34
C GLY A 140 7.52 -14.76 9.28
N ILE A 141 8.04 -13.56 9.44
CA ILE A 141 9.06 -12.96 8.57
C ILE A 141 10.29 -13.87 8.51
N TRP A 142 10.75 -14.35 9.67
CA TRP A 142 11.89 -15.27 9.73
C TRP A 142 11.63 -16.54 8.90
N LEU A 143 10.46 -17.19 9.04
CA LEU A 143 10.11 -18.36 8.26
C LEU A 143 10.04 -18.10 6.76
N VAL A 144 9.56 -16.94 6.35
CA VAL A 144 9.43 -16.54 4.94
C VAL A 144 10.78 -16.19 4.33
N SER A 145 11.64 -15.50 5.08
CA SER A 145 12.86 -14.87 4.56
C SER A 145 14.12 -15.75 4.62
N VAL A 146 14.14 -16.80 5.47
CA VAL A 146 15.31 -17.67 5.58
C VAL A 146 15.38 -18.62 4.38
N SER A 147 16.47 -18.53 3.62
CA SER A 147 16.73 -19.40 2.48
C SER A 147 16.86 -20.88 2.89
N SER A 148 16.36 -21.77 2.02
CA SER A 148 16.52 -23.25 2.18
C SER A 148 17.91 -23.73 1.75
N SER A 149 18.75 -22.87 1.20
CA SER A 149 20.03 -23.24 0.54
C SER A 149 21.20 -23.50 1.51
N GLY A 150 20.95 -23.57 2.83
CA GLY A 150 21.99 -23.98 3.79
C GLY A 150 23.08 -22.95 4.09
N GLU A 151 23.07 -21.79 3.48
CA GLU A 151 24.04 -20.72 3.64
C GLU A 151 23.65 -19.75 4.78
N GLY A 152 23.45 -20.27 5.97
CA GLY A 152 23.25 -19.44 7.16
C GLY A 152 21.85 -18.81 7.31
N LEU A 153 21.60 -18.21 8.47
CA LEU A 153 20.35 -17.49 8.83
C LEU A 153 20.35 -16.07 8.27
N THR A 154 20.52 -15.90 6.95
CA THR A 154 20.56 -14.58 6.33
C THR A 154 19.26 -14.29 5.58
N MET A 155 18.69 -13.12 5.86
CA MET A 155 17.58 -12.58 5.09
C MET A 155 18.06 -12.18 3.69
N GLY A 156 17.35 -12.57 2.64
CA GLY A 156 17.66 -12.16 1.28
C GLY A 156 17.51 -10.63 1.08
N PHE A 157 18.25 -10.12 0.10
CA PHE A 157 18.18 -8.69 -0.24
C PHE A 157 16.75 -8.26 -0.65
N GLY A 158 16.03 -9.11 -1.38
CA GLY A 158 14.65 -8.84 -1.83
C GLY A 158 13.68 -8.67 -0.66
N GLU A 159 13.76 -9.58 0.32
CA GLU A 159 12.94 -9.55 1.53
C GLU A 159 13.27 -8.34 2.40
N ALA A 160 14.56 -8.02 2.56
CA ALA A 160 15.00 -6.86 3.32
C ALA A 160 14.49 -5.54 2.71
N MET A 161 14.62 -5.37 1.38
CA MET A 161 14.09 -4.19 0.69
C MET A 161 12.57 -4.09 0.79
N THR A 162 11.85 -5.21 0.69
CA THR A 162 10.40 -5.24 0.86
C THR A 162 9.98 -4.80 2.28
N LEU A 163 10.70 -5.23 3.32
CA LEU A 163 10.43 -4.81 4.69
C LEU A 163 10.72 -3.32 4.91
N VAL A 164 11.79 -2.78 4.32
CA VAL A 164 12.03 -1.32 4.32
C VAL A 164 10.84 -0.59 3.68
N GLY A 165 10.31 -1.12 2.56
CA GLY A 165 9.09 -0.62 1.94
C GLY A 165 7.88 -0.67 2.88
N ALA A 166 7.71 -1.76 3.63
CA ALA A 166 6.62 -1.89 4.60
C ALA A 166 6.68 -0.81 5.70
N PHE A 167 7.86 -0.45 6.20
CA PHE A 167 8.03 0.68 7.12
C PHE A 167 7.64 2.01 6.48
N ALA A 168 8.03 2.26 5.23
CA ALA A 168 7.68 3.48 4.52
C ALA A 168 6.17 3.55 4.22
N PHE A 169 5.52 2.43 3.84
CA PHE A 169 4.06 2.36 3.70
C PHE A 169 3.34 2.64 5.02
N ALA A 170 3.82 2.09 6.13
CA ALA A 170 3.24 2.38 7.44
C ALA A 170 3.35 3.87 7.79
N ALA A 171 4.48 4.52 7.50
CA ALA A 171 4.65 5.96 7.67
C ALA A 171 3.71 6.76 6.74
N HIS A 172 3.57 6.34 5.47
CA HIS A 172 2.66 6.94 4.51
C HIS A 172 1.20 6.85 5.00
N ILE A 173 0.72 5.68 5.43
CA ILE A 173 -0.66 5.50 5.95
C ILE A 173 -0.94 6.44 7.13
N VAL A 174 0.01 6.55 8.06
CA VAL A 174 -0.10 7.48 9.19
C VAL A 174 -0.15 8.94 8.70
N ALA A 175 0.69 9.30 7.73
CA ALA A 175 0.71 10.64 7.16
C ALA A 175 -0.59 10.97 6.42
N VAL A 176 -1.14 10.04 5.61
CA VAL A 176 -2.44 10.19 4.93
C VAL A 176 -3.54 10.46 5.97
N SER A 177 -3.63 9.65 7.03
CA SER A 177 -4.61 9.82 8.10
C SER A 177 -4.53 11.19 8.78
N LYS A 178 -3.35 11.78 8.89
CA LYS A 178 -3.15 13.12 9.44
C LYS A 178 -3.49 14.21 8.42
N CYS A 179 -3.04 14.09 7.19
CA CYS A 179 -3.26 15.09 6.14
C CYS A 179 -4.74 15.19 5.73
N ALA A 180 -5.46 14.06 5.69
CA ALA A 180 -6.89 14.01 5.35
C ALA A 180 -7.80 14.80 6.33
N GLN A 181 -7.31 15.13 7.54
CA GLN A 181 -8.02 15.99 8.49
C GLN A 181 -8.02 17.47 8.06
N TYR A 182 -7.17 17.85 7.11
CA TYR A 182 -6.95 19.25 6.72
C TYR A 182 -7.24 19.54 5.25
N ALA A 183 -7.43 18.52 4.42
CA ALA A 183 -7.65 18.67 2.99
C ALA A 183 -8.44 17.48 2.42
N ASP A 184 -9.05 17.68 1.25
CA ASP A 184 -9.77 16.64 0.51
C ASP A 184 -8.80 15.50 0.15
N ALA A 185 -9.13 14.28 0.63
CA ALA A 185 -8.26 13.10 0.49
C ALA A 185 -8.00 12.71 -0.97
N LEU A 186 -9.01 12.82 -1.85
CA LEU A 186 -8.87 12.51 -3.27
C LEU A 186 -8.02 13.56 -4.00
N ALA A 187 -8.17 14.84 -3.63
CA ALA A 187 -7.34 15.91 -4.18
C ALA A 187 -5.88 15.76 -3.71
N LEU A 188 -5.64 15.35 -2.46
CA LEU A 188 -4.30 15.03 -1.96
C LEU A 188 -3.69 13.84 -2.70
N THR A 189 -4.48 12.80 -3.02
CA THR A 189 -4.00 11.65 -3.81
C THR A 189 -3.52 12.09 -5.20
N ALA A 190 -4.22 13.02 -5.85
CA ALA A 190 -3.77 13.56 -7.14
C ALA A 190 -2.41 14.26 -7.02
N MET A 191 -2.21 15.09 -5.98
CA MET A 191 -0.93 15.77 -5.74
C MET A 191 0.18 14.82 -5.32
N GLN A 192 -0.14 13.81 -4.52
CA GLN A 192 0.77 12.72 -4.15
C GLN A 192 1.31 12.03 -5.41
N PHE A 193 0.44 11.59 -6.32
CA PHE A 193 0.85 10.89 -7.54
C PHE A 193 1.70 11.76 -8.47
N VAL A 194 1.42 13.06 -8.57
CA VAL A 194 2.29 13.99 -9.31
C VAL A 194 3.68 14.06 -8.70
N SER A 195 3.76 14.19 -7.38
CA SER A 195 5.04 14.26 -6.67
C SER A 195 5.82 12.95 -6.79
N GLU A 196 5.14 11.83 -6.64
CA GLU A 196 5.69 10.48 -6.76
C GLU A 196 6.18 10.19 -8.19
N GLY A 197 5.37 10.55 -9.19
CA GLY A 197 5.74 10.43 -10.59
C GLY A 197 6.99 11.25 -10.94
N LEU A 198 7.05 12.51 -10.49
CA LEU A 198 8.22 13.37 -10.67
C LEU A 198 9.47 12.77 -10.00
N LEU A 199 9.37 12.31 -8.77
CA LEU A 199 10.47 11.65 -8.07
C LEU A 199 10.94 10.40 -8.83
N GLY A 200 10.01 9.60 -9.36
CA GLY A 200 10.31 8.43 -10.16
C GLY A 200 11.04 8.77 -11.45
N LEU A 201 10.57 9.78 -12.21
CA LEU A 201 11.21 10.22 -13.45
C LEU A 201 12.62 10.78 -13.19
N VAL A 202 12.77 11.64 -12.18
CA VAL A 202 14.07 12.22 -11.81
C VAL A 202 15.03 11.13 -11.31
N SER A 203 14.56 10.26 -10.43
CA SER A 203 15.37 9.13 -9.92
C SER A 203 15.75 8.17 -11.05
N GLY A 204 14.81 7.88 -11.97
CA GLY A 204 15.06 7.06 -13.14
C GLY A 204 16.14 7.65 -14.06
N ALA A 205 16.03 8.94 -14.34
CA ALA A 205 17.00 9.64 -15.20
C ALA A 205 18.42 9.70 -14.58
N ILE A 206 18.53 9.67 -13.25
CA ILE A 206 19.83 9.67 -12.55
C ILE A 206 20.42 8.25 -12.46
N THR A 207 19.58 7.22 -12.28
CA THR A 207 20.03 5.87 -11.90
C THR A 207 20.13 4.90 -13.08
N ALA A 208 19.43 5.17 -14.19
CA ALA A 208 19.39 4.27 -15.35
C ALA A 208 19.16 5.06 -16.66
N PRO A 209 19.65 4.56 -17.80
CA PRO A 209 19.33 5.15 -19.10
C PRO A 209 17.82 5.13 -19.35
N ALA A 210 17.34 6.06 -20.18
CA ALA A 210 15.94 6.10 -20.59
C ALA A 210 15.56 4.75 -21.27
N PRO A 211 14.38 4.21 -20.94
CA PRO A 211 13.93 2.96 -21.54
C PRO A 211 13.80 3.09 -23.07
N GLU A 212 14.26 2.10 -23.79
CA GLU A 212 14.02 2.02 -25.23
C GLU A 212 12.55 1.79 -25.53
N LEU A 213 12.06 2.33 -26.65
CA LEU A 213 10.66 2.14 -27.07
C LEU A 213 10.34 0.66 -27.35
N SER A 214 11.33 -0.14 -27.69
CA SER A 214 11.20 -1.58 -27.94
C SER A 214 10.71 -2.39 -26.73
N VAL A 215 10.95 -1.92 -25.50
CA VAL A 215 10.49 -2.60 -24.28
C VAL A 215 8.98 -2.46 -24.07
N PHE A 216 8.34 -1.45 -24.68
CA PHE A 216 6.90 -1.20 -24.58
C PHE A 216 6.10 -2.09 -25.55
N THR A 217 6.21 -3.40 -25.39
CA THR A 217 5.38 -4.36 -26.11
C THR A 217 3.90 -4.20 -25.77
N PRO A 218 2.94 -4.68 -26.59
CA PRO A 218 1.52 -4.63 -26.28
C PRO A 218 1.17 -5.22 -24.91
N ASN A 219 1.89 -6.28 -24.49
CA ASN A 219 1.71 -6.90 -23.18
C ASN A 219 2.15 -5.96 -22.04
N ILE A 220 3.34 -5.37 -22.14
CA ILE A 220 3.84 -4.41 -21.13
C ILE A 220 2.94 -3.18 -21.06
N ILE A 221 2.46 -2.67 -22.20
CA ILE A 221 1.51 -1.54 -22.22
C ILE A 221 0.20 -1.92 -21.52
N ALA A 222 -0.34 -3.10 -21.76
CA ALA A 222 -1.55 -3.56 -21.10
C ALA A 222 -1.38 -3.71 -19.58
N GLN A 223 -0.25 -4.28 -19.13
CA GLN A 223 0.09 -4.38 -17.71
C GLN A 223 0.30 -3.00 -17.07
N MET A 224 1.00 -2.08 -17.74
CA MET A 224 1.14 -0.69 -17.28
C MET A 224 -0.21 0.02 -17.21
N ALA A 225 -1.11 -0.16 -18.19
CA ALA A 225 -2.45 0.40 -18.15
C ALA A 225 -3.24 -0.14 -16.94
N PHE A 226 -3.15 -1.45 -16.65
CA PHE A 226 -3.73 -2.04 -15.45
C PHE A 226 -3.17 -1.40 -14.17
N LEU A 227 -1.84 -1.26 -14.07
CA LEU A 227 -1.17 -0.66 -12.92
C LEU A 227 -1.58 0.81 -12.72
N ILE A 228 -1.72 1.58 -13.80
CA ILE A 228 -2.11 2.99 -13.76
C ILE A 228 -3.59 3.15 -13.40
N LEU A 229 -4.48 2.50 -14.15
CA LEU A 229 -5.93 2.75 -14.05
C LEU A 229 -6.57 2.01 -12.87
N LEU A 230 -6.23 0.74 -12.70
CA LEU A 230 -6.86 -0.09 -11.67
C LEU A 230 -6.05 -0.05 -10.36
N ALA A 231 -4.78 -0.43 -10.38
CA ALA A 231 -3.99 -0.54 -9.16
C ALA A 231 -3.62 0.81 -8.54
N SER A 232 -3.50 1.90 -9.33
CA SER A 232 -3.27 3.24 -8.78
C SER A 232 -4.59 4.02 -8.66
N ILE A 233 -5.20 4.47 -9.74
CA ILE A 233 -6.33 5.41 -9.68
C ILE A 233 -7.53 4.82 -8.94
N PHE A 234 -8.00 3.64 -9.33
CA PHE A 234 -9.17 3.03 -8.72
C PHE A 234 -8.90 2.58 -7.28
N CYS A 235 -7.82 1.82 -7.04
CA CYS A 235 -7.58 1.23 -5.72
C CYS A 235 -7.27 2.29 -4.66
N PHE A 236 -6.42 3.28 -4.94
CA PHE A 236 -6.18 4.39 -3.98
C PHE A 236 -7.41 5.26 -3.78
N GLY A 237 -8.20 5.50 -4.86
CA GLY A 237 -9.48 6.18 -4.74
C GLY A 237 -10.45 5.43 -3.83
N ALA A 238 -10.59 4.11 -4.02
CA ALA A 238 -11.42 3.23 -3.20
C ALA A 238 -10.94 3.17 -1.75
N GLN A 239 -9.62 3.02 -1.51
CA GLN A 239 -9.02 3.01 -0.18
C GLN A 239 -9.29 4.33 0.56
N ASN A 240 -8.99 5.47 -0.05
CA ASN A 240 -9.10 6.76 0.60
C ASN A 240 -10.57 7.11 0.89
N LEU A 241 -11.50 6.76 -0.03
CA LEU A 241 -12.92 6.90 0.19
C LEU A 241 -13.41 5.99 1.33
N ALA A 242 -12.96 4.75 1.37
CA ALA A 242 -13.34 3.80 2.42
C ALA A 242 -12.78 4.19 3.79
N LEU A 243 -11.54 4.68 3.88
CA LEU A 243 -10.93 5.15 5.13
C LEU A 243 -11.67 6.34 5.76
N ALA A 244 -12.44 7.09 4.96
CA ALA A 244 -13.32 8.16 5.48
C ALA A 244 -14.61 7.62 6.11
N HIS A 245 -15.04 6.38 5.79
CA HIS A 245 -16.38 5.87 6.14
C HIS A 245 -16.36 4.52 6.90
N VAL A 246 -15.24 3.84 6.92
CA VAL A 246 -15.04 2.55 7.61
C VAL A 246 -14.10 2.77 8.80
N PRO A 247 -14.40 2.23 9.99
CA PRO A 247 -13.47 2.30 11.11
C PRO A 247 -12.07 1.82 10.72
N PRO A 248 -10.99 2.56 11.09
CA PRO A 248 -9.62 2.28 10.62
C PRO A 248 -9.18 0.83 10.79
N ALA A 249 -9.49 0.23 11.92
CA ALA A 249 -9.14 -1.17 12.19
C ALA A 249 -9.86 -2.17 11.26
N GLN A 250 -11.13 -1.91 10.90
CA GLN A 250 -11.82 -2.77 9.93
C GLN A 250 -11.27 -2.58 8.52
N ALA A 251 -10.94 -1.34 8.16
CA ALA A 251 -10.34 -1.05 6.86
C ALA A 251 -8.96 -1.71 6.72
N SER A 252 -8.11 -1.59 7.76
CA SER A 252 -6.77 -2.18 7.79
C SER A 252 -6.80 -3.71 7.68
N LEU A 253 -7.72 -4.36 8.42
CA LEU A 253 -7.89 -5.82 8.30
C LEU A 253 -8.33 -6.23 6.87
N LEU A 254 -9.24 -5.47 6.24
CA LEU A 254 -9.64 -5.75 4.87
C LEU A 254 -8.49 -5.51 3.89
N LEU A 255 -7.71 -4.45 4.09
CA LEU A 255 -6.53 -4.15 3.27
C LEU A 255 -5.48 -5.26 3.34
N SER A 256 -5.33 -5.93 4.49
CA SER A 256 -4.38 -7.05 4.63
C SER A 256 -4.69 -8.26 3.76
N LEU A 257 -5.93 -8.37 3.23
CA LEU A 257 -6.28 -9.40 2.24
C LEU A 257 -5.46 -9.30 0.95
N GLU A 258 -4.85 -8.15 0.69
CA GLU A 258 -3.88 -7.96 -0.40
C GLU A 258 -2.80 -9.04 -0.39
N SER A 259 -2.29 -9.41 0.78
CA SER A 259 -1.27 -10.46 0.92
C SER A 259 -1.80 -11.85 0.52
N VAL A 260 -3.04 -12.15 0.90
CA VAL A 260 -3.69 -13.42 0.54
C VAL A 260 -3.91 -13.50 -0.97
N PHE A 261 -4.46 -12.44 -1.57
CA PHE A 261 -4.63 -12.37 -3.02
C PHE A 261 -3.29 -12.36 -3.76
N GLY A 262 -2.26 -11.71 -3.21
CA GLY A 262 -0.92 -11.68 -3.79
C GLY A 262 -0.33 -13.08 -3.93
N VAL A 263 -0.38 -13.91 -2.88
CA VAL A 263 0.06 -15.31 -2.96
C VAL A 263 -0.84 -16.12 -3.89
N LEU A 264 -2.15 -15.96 -3.79
CA LEU A 264 -3.08 -16.69 -4.63
C LEU A 264 -2.79 -16.46 -6.13
N PHE A 265 -2.68 -15.20 -6.54
CA PHE A 265 -2.38 -14.87 -7.93
C PHE A 265 -0.95 -15.20 -8.33
N SER A 266 0.01 -15.12 -7.41
CA SER A 266 1.37 -15.56 -7.68
C SER A 266 1.42 -17.07 -7.99
N VAL A 267 0.77 -17.90 -7.17
CA VAL A 267 0.67 -19.35 -7.42
C VAL A 267 -0.01 -19.64 -8.76
N ILE A 268 -1.15 -18.99 -9.04
CA ILE A 268 -1.94 -19.27 -10.24
C ILE A 268 -1.22 -18.78 -11.51
N MET A 269 -0.60 -17.61 -11.49
CA MET A 269 -0.08 -16.95 -12.70
C MET A 269 1.40 -17.22 -12.94
N THR A 270 2.20 -17.41 -11.87
CA THR A 270 3.66 -17.63 -12.01
C THR A 270 4.10 -19.05 -11.65
N GLY A 271 3.20 -19.87 -11.09
CA GLY A 271 3.54 -21.22 -10.62
C GLY A 271 4.41 -21.20 -9.35
N GLU A 272 4.37 -20.12 -8.55
CA GLU A 272 5.13 -20.04 -7.30
C GLU A 272 4.86 -21.25 -6.39
N GLN A 273 5.92 -21.91 -5.94
CA GLN A 273 5.81 -23.09 -5.08
C GLN A 273 5.72 -22.67 -3.61
N VAL A 274 4.55 -22.87 -2.99
CA VAL A 274 4.35 -22.59 -1.58
C VAL A 274 4.75 -23.82 -0.76
N THR A 275 5.94 -23.80 -0.19
CA THR A 275 6.40 -24.84 0.73
C THR A 275 5.64 -24.76 2.05
N LEU A 276 5.61 -25.87 2.83
CA LEU A 276 5.00 -25.87 4.17
C LEU A 276 5.60 -24.77 5.07
N ARG A 277 6.88 -24.53 4.97
CA ARG A 277 7.56 -23.45 5.72
C ARG A 277 7.01 -22.08 5.35
N LEU A 278 6.88 -21.77 4.05
CA LEU A 278 6.29 -20.52 3.57
C LEU A 278 4.83 -20.40 4.04
N LEU A 279 4.06 -21.47 3.94
CA LEU A 279 2.67 -21.49 4.40
C LEU A 279 2.56 -21.16 5.90
N PHE A 280 3.39 -21.78 6.76
CA PHE A 280 3.43 -21.44 8.18
C PHE A 280 3.85 -20.01 8.44
N GLY A 281 4.84 -19.49 7.69
CA GLY A 281 5.25 -18.09 7.77
C GLY A 281 4.11 -17.12 7.40
N PHE A 282 3.40 -17.40 6.33
CA PHE A 282 2.23 -16.63 5.90
C PHE A 282 1.11 -16.66 6.94
N VAL A 283 0.80 -17.84 7.50
CA VAL A 283 -0.19 -17.98 8.56
C VAL A 283 0.19 -17.16 9.80
N LEU A 284 1.46 -17.18 10.21
CA LEU A 284 1.92 -16.37 11.34
C LEU A 284 1.81 -14.87 11.08
N ILE A 285 2.21 -14.40 9.90
CA ILE A 285 2.09 -12.98 9.53
C ILE A 285 0.61 -12.57 9.48
N PHE A 286 -0.25 -13.38 8.88
CA PHE A 286 -1.68 -13.10 8.81
C PHE A 286 -2.34 -13.11 10.20
N ALA A 287 -1.96 -14.04 11.07
CA ALA A 287 -2.39 -14.08 12.46
C ALA A 287 -1.91 -12.81 13.21
N ALA A 288 -0.67 -12.40 13.00
CA ALA A 288 -0.13 -11.15 13.57
C ALA A 288 -0.94 -9.93 13.17
N ILE A 289 -1.24 -9.77 11.87
CA ILE A 289 -2.07 -8.69 11.34
C ILE A 289 -3.46 -8.73 12.00
N THR A 290 -4.09 -9.90 12.04
CA THR A 290 -5.41 -10.08 12.66
C THR A 290 -5.41 -9.71 14.14
N VAL A 291 -4.40 -10.15 14.90
CA VAL A 291 -4.26 -9.82 16.33
C VAL A 291 -4.06 -8.32 16.51
N SER A 292 -3.20 -7.68 15.69
CA SER A 292 -2.93 -6.24 15.76
C SER A 292 -4.19 -5.40 15.51
N GLU A 293 -5.03 -5.80 14.56
CA GLU A 293 -6.15 -4.99 14.08
C GLU A 293 -7.47 -5.28 14.82
N VAL A 294 -7.72 -6.53 15.22
CA VAL A 294 -9.02 -6.93 15.80
C VAL A 294 -9.09 -6.68 17.30
N PHE A 295 -8.03 -6.99 18.04
CA PHE A 295 -8.08 -6.97 19.50
C PHE A 295 -7.99 -5.59 20.18
N PRO A 296 -7.40 -4.54 19.59
CA PRO A 296 -7.43 -3.20 20.17
C PRO A 296 -8.81 -2.52 20.24
N ILE A 297 -9.79 -3.03 19.47
CA ILE A 297 -11.08 -2.35 19.21
C ILE A 297 -12.05 -2.45 20.42
N LYS A 298 -11.90 -3.42 21.30
CA LYS A 298 -12.91 -3.72 22.35
C LYS A 298 -12.97 -2.75 23.52
N LYS A 299 -12.26 -1.62 23.53
CA LYS A 299 -12.21 -0.74 24.72
C LYS A 299 -12.69 0.70 24.53
N LYS A 300 -13.37 1.09 23.45
CA LYS A 300 -13.71 2.50 23.24
C LYS A 300 -15.01 2.85 22.52
N ASP A 301 -16.05 2.03 22.61
CA ASP A 301 -17.41 2.49 22.26
C ASP A 301 -18.39 2.11 23.36
N ALA A 302 -18.15 2.60 24.56
CA ALA A 302 -19.21 2.82 25.55
C ALA A 302 -19.67 4.27 25.35
N PRO A 303 -20.88 4.53 24.83
CA PRO A 303 -21.47 5.85 24.85
C PRO A 303 -21.99 6.08 26.29
N GLY A 304 -21.32 6.91 27.04
CA GLY A 304 -21.78 7.27 28.38
C GLY A 304 -20.69 7.77 29.30
N GLU A 305 -20.22 9.01 29.05
CA GLU A 305 -19.73 9.92 30.10
C GLU A 305 -19.40 11.28 29.45
N ALA A 306 -20.47 11.95 29.01
CA ALA A 306 -20.46 13.37 28.73
C ALA A 306 -21.81 13.95 29.28
N ALA A 307 -22.01 13.86 30.59
CA ALA A 307 -22.98 14.67 31.30
C ALA A 307 -22.58 14.65 32.77
N GLY A 308 -21.95 15.73 33.21
CA GLY A 308 -21.70 15.94 34.64
C GLY A 308 -20.43 16.73 34.90
N GLU A 309 -20.61 18.03 34.89
CA GLU A 309 -19.95 19.18 35.52
C GLU A 309 -19.32 20.17 34.57
#